data_bdfc895d4bf3cd781ef7f9a86ca2651c
#
_entry.id   bdfc895d4bf3cd781ef7f9a86ca2651c
#
_cell.length_a   1.000
_cell.length_b   1.000
_cell.length_c   1.000
_cell.angle_alpha   90.00
_cell.angle_beta   90.00
_cell.angle_gamma   90.00
#
_symmetry.space_group_name_H-M   'P 1'
#
loop_
_entity.id
_entity.type
_entity.pdbx_description
1 polymer ?
#
loop_
_entity_poly.entity_id
_entity_poly.type
_entity_poly.pdbx_seq_one_letter_code
_entity_poly.pdbx_strand_id
1 'polypeptide(L)'
;MSGLGNKAIMAENIQRLMDSRGIDRNKICADLGFKYTTFTDWVKGKTYPRIDKIEMMANYFGVNKSELVEKHVEGGYYTNAEAAEFAEYLRTRPGARMLFSAAKDMSKEEMEETVKYIEFLKSKHK
;
A
#
# COMPACT_ATOMS: atom_id res chain seq x y z
N MET A 1 20.70 -1.98 12.32
CA MET A 1 20.10 -2.08 11.11
C MET A 1 20.05 -0.74 10.42
N SER A 2 20.12 -0.75 9.26
CA SER A 2 20.15 0.45 8.58
C SER A 2 18.81 1.03 8.45
N GLY A 3 18.70 2.26 8.70
CA GLY A 3 17.45 2.93 8.57
C GLY A 3 17.09 3.28 7.17
N LEU A 4 17.97 3.06 6.23
CA LEU A 4 17.75 3.62 4.92
C LEU A 4 16.91 2.79 4.01
N GLY A 5 16.47 1.67 4.46
CA GLY A 5 15.61 0.90 3.65
C GLY A 5 15.81 -0.57 3.91
N ASN A 6 14.81 -1.31 3.61
CA ASN A 6 14.81 -2.75 3.80
C ASN A 6 14.72 -3.37 2.42
N LYS A 7 15.77 -4.10 2.03
CA LYS A 7 15.82 -4.71 0.71
C LYS A 7 14.66 -5.67 0.48
N ALA A 8 14.29 -6.41 1.51
CA ALA A 8 13.19 -7.37 1.39
C ALA A 8 11.85 -6.66 1.20
N ILE A 9 11.62 -5.58 1.94
CA ILE A 9 10.38 -4.82 1.80
C ILE A 9 10.32 -4.17 0.42
N MET A 10 11.42 -3.59 -0.03
CA MET A 10 11.46 -2.99 -1.37
C MET A 10 11.16 -4.04 -2.44
N ALA A 11 11.76 -5.22 -2.32
CA ALA A 11 11.54 -6.31 -3.27
C ALA A 11 10.07 -6.71 -3.33
N GLU A 12 9.45 -6.87 -2.16
CA GLU A 12 8.04 -7.22 -2.08
C GLU A 12 7.16 -6.16 -2.71
N ASN A 13 7.46 -4.90 -2.44
CA ASN A 13 6.65 -3.80 -2.96
C ASN A 13 6.76 -3.70 -4.48
N ILE A 14 7.96 -3.84 -5.02
CA ILE A 14 8.16 -3.80 -6.46
C ILE A 14 7.38 -4.94 -7.11
N GLN A 15 7.52 -6.15 -6.56
CA GLN A 15 6.83 -7.31 -7.12
C GLN A 15 5.32 -7.14 -7.05
N ARG A 16 4.81 -6.65 -5.93
CA ARG A 16 3.38 -6.42 -5.76
C ARG A 16 2.84 -5.42 -6.78
N LEU A 17 3.57 -4.32 -6.98
CA LEU A 17 3.14 -3.31 -7.92
C LEU A 17 3.20 -3.80 -9.36
N MET A 18 4.22 -4.57 -9.70
CA MET A 18 4.32 -5.19 -11.02
C MET A 18 3.16 -6.14 -11.27
N ASP A 19 2.89 -6.99 -10.29
CA ASP A 19 1.81 -7.98 -10.41
C ASP A 19 0.45 -7.30 -10.55
N SER A 20 0.22 -6.25 -9.77
CA SER A 20 -1.07 -5.56 -9.80
C SER A 20 -1.33 -4.87 -11.13
N ARG A 21 -0.30 -4.55 -11.88
CA ARG A 21 -0.43 -3.87 -13.16
C ARG A 21 -0.14 -4.75 -14.35
N GLY A 22 0.17 -6.02 -14.10
CA GLY A 22 0.47 -6.95 -15.16
C GLY A 22 1.72 -6.59 -15.94
N ILE A 23 2.72 -6.07 -15.26
CA ILE A 23 3.97 -5.62 -15.89
C ILE A 23 5.09 -6.58 -15.49
N ASP A 24 5.86 -7.05 -16.46
CA ASP A 24 6.98 -7.93 -16.16
C ASP A 24 8.29 -7.12 -16.10
N ARG A 25 9.38 -7.80 -15.73
CA ARG A 25 10.67 -7.14 -15.59
C ARG A 25 11.19 -6.55 -16.89
N ASN A 26 10.96 -7.26 -17.99
CA ASN A 26 11.41 -6.78 -19.29
C ASN A 26 10.73 -5.46 -19.65
N LYS A 27 9.44 -5.38 -19.40
CA LYS A 27 8.69 -4.18 -19.76
C LYS A 27 9.12 -2.98 -18.93
N ILE A 28 9.23 -3.11 -17.62
CA ILE A 28 9.60 -1.96 -16.80
C ILE A 28 11.04 -1.52 -17.09
N CYS A 29 11.93 -2.46 -17.34
CA CYS A 29 13.30 -2.11 -17.70
C CYS A 29 13.37 -1.39 -19.03
N ALA A 30 12.60 -1.83 -20.01
CA ALA A 30 12.56 -1.17 -21.30
C ALA A 30 11.97 0.23 -21.18
N ASP A 31 10.89 0.37 -20.41
CA ASP A 31 10.21 1.65 -20.29
C ASP A 31 11.04 2.67 -19.52
N LEU A 32 11.76 2.26 -18.50
CA LEU A 32 12.52 3.17 -17.65
C LEU A 32 14.02 3.20 -17.95
N GLY A 33 14.48 2.34 -18.82
CA GLY A 33 15.89 2.29 -19.17
C GLY A 33 16.77 1.67 -18.11
N PHE A 34 16.22 0.80 -17.30
CA PHE A 34 16.99 0.10 -16.27
C PHE A 34 17.71 -1.10 -16.85
N LYS A 35 18.89 -1.39 -16.29
CA LYS A 35 19.59 -2.60 -16.64
C LYS A 35 18.87 -3.79 -16.01
N TYR A 36 18.60 -4.82 -16.82
CA TYR A 36 17.78 -5.94 -16.35
C TYR A 36 18.39 -6.62 -15.12
N THR A 37 19.70 -6.84 -15.12
CA THR A 37 20.35 -7.50 -13.99
C THR A 37 20.28 -6.66 -12.72
N THR A 38 20.43 -5.35 -12.84
CA THR A 38 20.33 -4.44 -11.71
C THR A 38 18.91 -4.45 -11.14
N PHE A 39 17.93 -4.33 -12.00
CA PHE A 39 16.53 -4.36 -11.56
C PHE A 39 16.19 -5.70 -10.91
N THR A 40 16.66 -6.79 -11.50
CA THR A 40 16.43 -8.11 -10.94
C THR A 40 17.00 -8.23 -9.53
N ASP A 41 18.17 -7.62 -9.27
CA ASP A 41 18.73 -7.63 -7.92
C ASP A 41 17.81 -6.91 -6.92
N TRP A 42 17.16 -5.82 -7.35
CA TRP A 42 16.19 -5.14 -6.49
C TRP A 42 15.00 -6.04 -6.21
N VAL A 43 14.48 -6.70 -7.22
CA VAL A 43 13.30 -7.56 -7.09
C VAL A 43 13.59 -8.77 -6.20
N LYS A 44 14.83 -9.24 -6.22
CA LYS A 44 15.22 -10.39 -5.40
C LYS A 44 15.73 -10.01 -4.02
N GLY A 45 15.76 -8.71 -3.71
CA GLY A 45 16.19 -8.25 -2.40
C GLY A 45 17.69 -8.33 -2.18
N LYS A 46 18.47 -8.36 -3.26
CA LYS A 46 19.93 -8.42 -3.14
C LYS A 46 20.54 -7.05 -2.93
N THR A 47 19.99 -6.04 -3.59
CA THR A 47 20.46 -4.66 -3.48
C THR A 47 19.28 -3.73 -3.33
N TYR A 48 19.57 -2.48 -2.93
CA TYR A 48 18.55 -1.47 -2.72
C TYR A 48 18.73 -0.38 -3.77
N PRO A 49 17.64 0.04 -4.44
CA PRO A 49 17.78 1.08 -5.48
C PRO A 49 18.08 2.44 -4.87
N ARG A 50 18.72 3.29 -5.66
CA ARG A 50 18.99 4.66 -5.25
C ARG A 50 17.68 5.46 -5.31
N ILE A 51 17.68 6.60 -4.60
CA ILE A 51 16.47 7.40 -4.46
C ILE A 51 15.91 7.88 -5.81
N ASP A 52 16.79 8.21 -6.75
CA ASP A 52 16.33 8.66 -8.06
C ASP A 52 15.60 7.54 -8.80
N LYS A 53 16.05 6.29 -8.64
CA LYS A 53 15.40 5.16 -9.26
C LYS A 53 14.07 4.85 -8.57
N ILE A 54 14.02 5.03 -7.26
CA ILE A 54 12.77 4.88 -6.52
C ILE A 54 11.74 5.88 -7.01
N GLU A 55 12.14 7.12 -7.24
CA GLU A 55 11.23 8.13 -7.77
C GLU A 55 10.73 7.77 -9.16
N MET A 56 11.63 7.28 -10.01
CA MET A 56 11.23 6.85 -11.35
C MET A 56 10.19 5.75 -11.30
N MET A 57 10.40 4.78 -10.43
CA MET A 57 9.46 3.67 -10.29
C MET A 57 8.13 4.13 -9.71
N ALA A 58 8.16 5.01 -8.71
CA ALA A 58 6.93 5.53 -8.12
C ALA A 58 6.10 6.26 -9.17
N ASN A 59 6.73 7.10 -9.96
CA ASN A 59 6.05 7.80 -11.04
C ASN A 59 5.49 6.84 -12.08
N TYR A 60 6.26 5.83 -12.41
CA TYR A 60 5.86 4.85 -13.40
C TYR A 60 4.61 4.08 -12.94
N PHE A 61 4.61 3.66 -11.69
CA PHE A 61 3.46 2.94 -11.12
C PHE A 61 2.31 3.87 -10.73
N GLY A 62 2.54 5.17 -10.69
CA GLY A 62 1.51 6.12 -10.29
C GLY A 62 1.22 6.11 -8.80
N VAL A 63 2.26 5.89 -7.99
CA VAL A 63 2.11 5.83 -6.54
C VAL A 63 3.12 6.75 -5.88
N ASN A 64 2.97 6.94 -4.58
CA ASN A 64 3.94 7.68 -3.78
C ASN A 64 5.16 6.83 -3.51
N LYS A 65 6.30 7.48 -3.23
CA LYS A 65 7.52 6.74 -2.88
C LYS A 65 7.31 5.83 -1.69
N SER A 66 6.46 6.23 -0.76
CA SER A 66 6.19 5.42 0.42
C SER A 66 5.64 4.04 0.07
N GLU A 67 4.94 3.92 -1.06
CA GLU A 67 4.42 2.63 -1.52
C GLU A 67 5.56 1.65 -1.85
N LEU A 68 6.73 2.18 -2.14
CA LEU A 68 7.89 1.34 -2.44
C LEU A 68 8.76 1.08 -1.22
N VAL A 69 8.91 2.08 -0.35
CA VAL A 69 9.89 1.99 0.73
C VAL A 69 9.32 1.50 2.04
N GLU A 70 8.01 1.63 2.25
CA GLU A 70 7.39 1.24 3.51
C GLU A 70 6.70 -0.10 3.37
N LYS A 71 6.61 -0.81 4.47
CA LYS A 71 5.93 -2.08 4.48
C LYS A 71 4.46 -1.87 4.12
N HIS A 72 3.98 -2.62 3.14
CA HIS A 72 2.60 -2.54 2.72
C HIS A 72 1.72 -3.30 3.71
N VAL A 73 0.63 -2.66 4.14
CA VAL A 73 -0.33 -3.27 5.06
C VAL A 73 -1.67 -3.38 4.37
N GLU A 74 -2.13 -4.59 4.19
CA GLU A 74 -3.45 -4.83 3.59
C GLU A 74 -4.53 -4.28 4.50
N GLY A 75 -5.49 -3.60 3.91
CA GLY A 75 -6.60 -3.07 4.68
C GLY A 75 -6.29 -1.80 5.45
N GLY A 76 -5.14 -1.19 5.24
CA GLY A 76 -4.78 0.09 5.85
C GLY A 76 -4.43 -0.04 7.31
N TYR A 77 -5.29 0.49 8.19
CA TYR A 77 -4.99 0.57 9.62
C TYR A 77 -5.44 -0.62 10.41
N TYR A 78 -6.00 -1.59 9.75
CA TYR A 78 -6.59 -2.74 10.43
C TYR A 78 -5.78 -3.99 10.12
N THR A 79 -5.84 -4.96 11.02
CA THR A 79 -5.40 -6.30 10.68
C THR A 79 -6.36 -6.85 9.63
N ASN A 80 -5.97 -7.90 8.95
CA ASN A 80 -6.84 -8.51 7.94
C ASN A 80 -8.16 -8.98 8.55
N ALA A 81 -8.11 -9.54 9.74
CA ALA A 81 -9.31 -10.01 10.41
C ALA A 81 -10.23 -8.85 10.78
N GLU A 82 -9.66 -7.76 11.30
CA GLU A 82 -10.45 -6.60 11.68
C GLU A 82 -11.07 -5.93 10.47
N ALA A 83 -10.32 -5.84 9.38
CA ALA A 83 -10.83 -5.24 8.15
C ALA A 83 -11.98 -6.04 7.58
N ALA A 84 -11.88 -7.37 7.61
CA ALA A 84 -12.94 -8.24 7.12
C ALA A 84 -14.20 -8.10 7.97
N GLU A 85 -14.03 -8.03 9.28
CA GLU A 85 -15.16 -7.87 10.21
C GLU A 85 -15.86 -6.54 9.98
N PHE A 86 -15.08 -5.47 9.80
CA PHE A 86 -15.63 -4.15 9.58
C PHE A 86 -16.37 -4.08 8.23
N ALA A 87 -15.81 -4.69 7.20
CA ALA A 87 -16.44 -4.73 5.89
C ALA A 87 -17.77 -5.48 5.95
N GLU A 88 -17.79 -6.58 6.67
CA GLU A 88 -19.03 -7.36 6.85
C GLU A 88 -20.08 -6.53 7.58
N TYR A 89 -19.66 -5.85 8.64
CA TYR A 89 -20.56 -4.98 9.40
C TYR A 89 -21.18 -3.92 8.50
N LEU A 90 -20.37 -3.26 7.69
CA LEU A 90 -20.85 -2.21 6.79
C LEU A 90 -21.80 -2.76 5.75
N ARG A 91 -21.51 -3.95 5.24
CA ARG A 91 -22.31 -4.55 4.20
C ARG A 91 -23.72 -4.88 4.66
N THR A 92 -23.88 -5.21 5.94
CA THR A 92 -25.16 -5.65 6.48
C THR A 92 -25.96 -4.53 7.11
N ARG A 93 -25.45 -3.29 7.14
CA ARG A 93 -26.14 -2.19 7.81
C ARG A 93 -26.76 -1.22 6.81
N PRO A 94 -27.98 -0.75 7.09
CA PRO A 94 -28.55 0.33 6.27
C PRO A 94 -27.68 1.58 6.37
N GLY A 95 -27.51 2.27 5.28
CA GLY A 95 -26.72 3.48 5.26
C GLY A 95 -25.22 3.26 5.09
N ALA A 96 -24.78 2.00 5.04
CA ALA A 96 -23.38 1.70 4.88
C ALA A 96 -22.82 2.28 3.58
N ARG A 97 -23.63 2.32 2.54
CA ARG A 97 -23.21 2.92 1.27
C ARG A 97 -22.83 4.37 1.42
N MET A 98 -23.63 5.10 2.18
CA MET A 98 -23.35 6.52 2.43
C MET A 98 -22.04 6.67 3.16
N LEU A 99 -21.81 5.82 4.15
CA LEU A 99 -20.59 5.85 4.92
C LEU A 99 -19.39 5.53 4.04
N PHE A 100 -19.51 4.54 3.19
CA PHE A 100 -18.45 4.17 2.26
C PHE A 100 -18.14 5.31 1.31
N SER A 101 -19.16 5.94 0.77
CA SER A 101 -18.99 7.07 -0.14
C SER A 101 -18.29 8.23 0.55
N ALA A 102 -18.69 8.52 1.78
CA ALA A 102 -18.08 9.60 2.53
C ALA A 102 -16.62 9.31 2.86
N ALA A 103 -16.30 8.04 3.14
CA ALA A 103 -14.95 7.65 3.51
C ALA A 103 -13.99 7.60 2.34
N LYS A 104 -14.52 7.49 1.14
CA LYS A 104 -13.71 7.25 -0.06
C LYS A 104 -12.62 8.29 -0.29
N ASP A 105 -12.92 9.54 0.00
CA ASP A 105 -11.99 10.64 -0.24
C ASP A 105 -11.30 11.13 1.02
N MET A 106 -11.40 10.40 2.11
CA MET A 106 -10.82 10.82 3.38
C MET A 106 -9.33 10.58 3.42
N SER A 107 -8.64 11.48 4.10
CA SER A 107 -7.21 11.30 4.35
C SER A 107 -6.99 10.22 5.39
N LYS A 108 -5.72 9.83 5.55
CA LYS A 108 -5.32 8.85 6.55
C LYS A 108 -5.74 9.28 7.95
N GLU A 109 -5.45 10.53 8.30
CA GLU A 109 -5.78 11.05 9.62
C GLU A 109 -7.28 11.10 9.86
N GLU A 110 -8.01 11.52 8.84
CA GLU A 110 -9.47 11.59 8.96
C GLU A 110 -10.06 10.20 9.17
N MET A 111 -9.51 9.21 8.49
CA MET A 111 -9.98 7.85 8.62
C MET A 111 -9.73 7.32 10.03
N GLU A 112 -8.56 7.60 10.59
CA GLU A 112 -8.23 7.19 11.95
C GLU A 112 -9.18 7.81 12.98
N GLU A 113 -9.49 9.08 12.81
CA GLU A 113 -10.42 9.75 13.70
C GLU A 113 -11.82 9.18 13.60
N THR A 114 -12.24 8.86 12.38
CA THR A 114 -13.55 8.27 12.17
C THR A 114 -13.65 6.92 12.87
N VAL A 115 -12.61 6.12 12.79
CA VAL A 115 -12.58 4.82 13.46
C VAL A 115 -12.70 4.99 14.97
N LYS A 116 -11.98 5.93 15.54
CA LYS A 116 -12.07 6.21 16.97
C LYS A 116 -13.47 6.62 17.38
N TYR A 117 -14.11 7.42 16.57
CA TYR A 117 -15.46 7.87 16.83
C TYR A 117 -16.44 6.69 16.82
N ILE A 118 -16.30 5.82 15.85
CA ILE A 118 -17.16 4.63 15.74
C ILE A 118 -16.95 3.74 16.96
N GLU A 119 -15.70 3.55 17.38
CA GLU A 119 -15.41 2.74 18.56
C GLU A 119 -16.02 3.35 19.80
N PHE A 120 -15.96 4.67 19.92
CA PHE A 120 -16.58 5.36 21.03
C PHE A 120 -18.08 5.12 21.07
N LEU A 121 -18.75 5.22 19.93
CA LEU A 121 -20.19 4.99 19.85
C LEU A 121 -20.55 3.56 20.24
N LYS A 122 -19.76 2.60 19.78
CA LYS A 122 -19.99 1.20 20.13
C LYS A 122 -19.86 0.98 21.64
N SER A 123 -18.88 1.61 22.25
CA SER A 123 -18.66 1.46 23.67
C SER A 123 -19.81 2.08 24.49
N LYS A 124 -20.44 3.12 23.97
CA LYS A 124 -21.57 3.77 24.65
C LYS A 124 -22.81 2.88 24.72
N HIS A 125 -22.95 1.94 23.83
CA HIS A 125 -24.16 1.12 23.73
C HIS A 125 -24.06 -0.17 24.49
N LYS A 126 -23.06 -0.33 25.29
CA LYS A 126 -22.92 -1.54 26.12
C LYS A 126 -23.72 -1.46 27.41
#